data_5dcac03a4e05cb50d90a1b576656e6eb
#
_entry.id   5dcac03a4e05cb50d90a1b576656e6eb
#
_cell.length_a   1.000
_cell.length_b   1.000
_cell.length_c   1.000
_cell.angle_alpha   90.00
_cell.angle_beta   90.00
_cell.angle_gamma   90.00
#
_symmetry.space_group_name_H-M   'P 1'
#
loop_
_entity.id
_entity.type
_entity.pdbx_description
1 polymer ?
#
loop_
_entity_poly.entity_id
_entity_poly.type
_entity_poly.pdbx_seq_one_letter_code
_entity_poly.pdbx_strand_id
1 'polypeptide(L)'
;MLSIRHMLVNNRIVMRHGGGCSLSPSPFCGRPSCSRRFTSVPVAAMDITLSRNERVRRTENVDGPFYVDCTCIDCDTCRWMAPSTFSRAGRQSAVVAQPKDRAERVQALRALLSCPTYSIHASKRSPDELKEAQEGLPARVPLVQLPSAAAELTGDGTTAGTAATAEGVYYTGWASEASIAACAYLIVRPGGNILVDIPRYNPVLARRIEALGGVRYIFMTHRDDIAGHQDWANHFGARRIMHELEVNARQGTDKVEVKLSGEGPWVLGREGEVVLASAVASTDGAAAGVSASPCDVTFIFTPGHTEGHVCLYHAPCKALFSGDHLCSAWGKVEGAAQDELYIYTDFNWYSVPEQLRSVTKCLQYDWLHVLPAHGRRTYLSDATARLAAVGNLIRQHSSES
;
A
#
# COMPACT_ATOMS: atom_id res chain seq x y z
N MET A 1 -1.40 17.05 3.74
CA MET A 1 -1.63 16.50 5.09
C MET A 1 -3.02 16.84 5.66
N LEU A 2 -3.45 18.10 5.69
CA LEU A 2 -4.81 18.46 6.18
C LEU A 2 -5.98 17.79 5.42
N SER A 3 -5.81 17.49 4.12
CA SER A 3 -6.87 16.85 3.29
C SER A 3 -7.21 15.43 3.75
N ILE A 4 -6.21 14.65 4.17
CA ILE A 4 -6.41 13.26 4.60
C ILE A 4 -7.08 13.21 5.99
N ARG A 5 -6.72 14.12 6.90
CA ARG A 5 -7.42 14.25 8.19
C ARG A 5 -8.92 14.52 8.03
N HIS A 6 -9.31 15.33 7.04
CA HIS A 6 -10.73 15.64 6.80
C HIS A 6 -11.51 14.41 6.29
N MET A 7 -10.90 13.54 5.50
CA MET A 7 -11.54 12.31 5.03
C MET A 7 -11.73 11.27 6.14
N LEU A 8 -10.76 11.12 7.05
CA LEU A 8 -10.85 10.15 8.14
C LEU A 8 -11.83 10.56 9.24
N VAL A 9 -11.97 11.87 9.52
CA VAL A 9 -12.91 12.38 10.53
C VAL A 9 -14.37 12.27 10.07
N ASN A 10 -14.65 12.38 8.77
CA ASN A 10 -16.03 12.30 8.25
C ASN A 10 -16.58 10.88 8.13
N ASN A 11 -15.76 9.84 8.30
CA ASN A 11 -16.21 8.44 8.35
C ASN A 11 -16.55 7.94 9.76
N ARG A 12 -16.47 8.78 10.78
CA ARG A 12 -17.09 8.47 12.08
C ARG A 12 -18.60 8.59 11.94
N ILE A 13 -19.24 7.45 11.72
CA ILE A 13 -20.69 7.29 11.85
C ILE A 13 -21.04 7.59 13.32
N VAL A 14 -21.73 8.71 13.53
CA VAL A 14 -22.27 9.07 14.85
C VAL A 14 -23.31 8.02 15.23
N MET A 15 -22.98 7.16 16.14
CA MET A 15 -23.95 6.28 16.80
C MET A 15 -24.80 7.12 17.75
N ARG A 16 -26.05 7.32 17.40
CA ARG A 16 -27.06 7.76 18.36
C ARG A 16 -27.38 6.59 19.28
N HIS A 17 -26.91 6.61 20.50
CA HIS A 17 -27.49 5.81 21.55
C HIS A 17 -28.71 6.53 22.10
N GLY A 18 -29.87 5.98 21.81
CA GLY A 18 -31.09 6.27 22.56
C GLY A 18 -31.06 5.44 23.84
N GLY A 19 -31.17 6.09 24.97
CA GLY A 19 -31.29 5.45 26.26
C GLY A 19 -31.41 6.53 27.34
N GLY A 20 -32.65 6.91 27.63
CA GLY A 20 -32.93 7.89 28.67
C GLY A 20 -32.73 7.31 30.07
N CYS A 21 -32.23 8.12 30.96
CA CYS A 21 -32.55 8.05 32.38
C CYS A 21 -32.45 9.45 32.98
N SER A 22 -33.58 9.86 33.50
CA SER A 22 -33.81 11.10 34.29
C SER A 22 -33.09 11.04 35.63
N LEU A 23 -32.49 12.14 36.06
CA LEU A 23 -32.53 12.60 37.44
C LEU A 23 -32.13 14.09 37.52
N SER A 24 -32.94 14.85 38.25
CA SER A 24 -32.98 16.27 38.41
C SER A 24 -32.03 16.80 39.51
N PRO A 25 -32.08 18.14 39.83
CA PRO A 25 -30.89 18.96 40.06
C PRO A 25 -30.70 19.47 41.48
N SER A 26 -29.58 20.06 41.76
CA SER A 26 -29.51 21.28 42.59
C SER A 26 -28.06 21.78 42.83
N PRO A 27 -27.88 22.95 43.57
CA PRO A 27 -27.32 24.13 42.90
C PRO A 27 -26.11 24.76 43.66
N PHE A 28 -25.71 25.97 43.18
CA PHE A 28 -24.79 26.95 43.78
C PHE A 28 -23.27 26.77 43.59
N CYS A 29 -22.61 27.70 42.89
CA CYS A 29 -22.01 28.91 43.42
C CYS A 29 -21.13 29.65 42.39
N GLY A 30 -21.31 30.95 42.28
CA GLY A 30 -20.27 31.97 42.20
C GLY A 30 -19.54 32.24 40.88
N ARG A 31 -19.90 33.33 40.19
CA ARG A 31 -19.06 34.07 39.20
C ARG A 31 -17.89 34.78 39.89
N PRO A 32 -16.80 35.12 39.09
CA PRO A 32 -16.83 36.44 38.48
C PRO A 32 -16.38 36.52 37.02
N SER A 33 -16.95 37.51 36.37
CA SER A 33 -16.72 37.97 35.00
C SER A 33 -15.32 38.53 34.77
N CYS A 34 -14.66 38.15 33.69
CA CYS A 34 -13.59 38.94 33.09
C CYS A 34 -13.84 39.08 31.58
N SER A 35 -14.41 40.24 31.23
CA SER A 35 -14.62 40.64 29.83
C SER A 35 -13.31 41.12 29.23
N ARG A 36 -12.74 40.36 28.33
CA ARG A 36 -11.80 40.89 27.33
C ARG A 36 -12.47 40.85 25.96
N ARG A 37 -12.78 42.05 25.45
CA ARG A 37 -13.23 42.25 24.08
C ARG A 37 -12.06 41.96 23.15
N PHE A 38 -12.16 40.87 22.40
CA PHE A 38 -11.35 40.69 21.19
C PHE A 38 -12.13 41.30 20.03
N THR A 39 -11.59 42.36 19.46
CA THR A 39 -12.03 42.93 18.19
C THR A 39 -11.71 41.93 17.09
N SER A 40 -12.72 41.30 16.55
CA SER A 40 -12.63 40.43 15.37
C SER A 40 -12.43 41.33 14.13
N VAL A 41 -11.27 41.17 13.48
CA VAL A 41 -11.06 41.62 12.10
C VAL A 41 -11.87 40.67 11.23
N PRO A 42 -12.73 41.13 10.30
CA PRO A 42 -13.43 40.22 9.41
C PRO A 42 -12.45 39.72 8.37
N VAL A 43 -11.99 38.49 8.52
CA VAL A 43 -11.44 37.70 7.42
C VAL A 43 -12.64 37.36 6.54
N ALA A 44 -12.70 37.96 5.36
CA ALA A 44 -13.66 37.59 4.32
C ALA A 44 -13.48 36.08 4.03
N ALA A 45 -14.33 35.27 4.63
CA ALA A 45 -14.45 33.85 4.34
C ALA A 45 -15.04 33.74 2.94
N MET A 46 -14.21 33.47 1.97
CA MET A 46 -14.64 32.95 0.68
C MET A 46 -15.05 31.49 0.92
N ASP A 47 -16.27 31.30 1.41
CA ASP A 47 -16.91 30.00 1.57
C ASP A 47 -17.34 29.51 0.19
N ILE A 48 -16.40 28.97 -0.59
CA ILE A 48 -16.73 28.14 -1.73
C ILE A 48 -16.85 26.71 -1.20
N THR A 49 -18.00 26.38 -0.63
CA THR A 49 -18.47 24.99 -0.49
C THR A 49 -18.80 24.45 -1.89
N LEU A 50 -17.76 24.13 -2.65
CA LEU A 50 -17.92 23.29 -3.83
C LEU A 50 -18.48 21.95 -3.35
N SER A 51 -19.66 21.58 -3.82
CA SER A 51 -20.23 20.28 -3.53
C SER A 51 -19.20 19.22 -4.03
N ARG A 52 -19.01 18.14 -3.27
CA ARG A 52 -18.09 17.03 -3.59
C ARG A 52 -18.32 16.39 -4.98
N ASN A 53 -19.36 16.83 -5.69
CA ASN A 53 -19.78 16.32 -7.00
C ASN A 53 -19.27 17.17 -8.18
N GLU A 54 -18.71 18.34 -7.97
CA GLU A 54 -18.22 19.18 -9.07
C GLU A 54 -16.77 18.83 -9.39
N ARG A 55 -16.56 18.09 -10.49
CA ARG A 55 -15.24 17.72 -11.02
C ARG A 55 -14.65 18.87 -11.84
N VAL A 56 -14.33 19.98 -11.15
CA VAL A 56 -13.77 21.17 -11.76
C VAL A 56 -12.29 20.95 -12.11
N ARG A 57 -11.93 21.22 -13.37
CA ARG A 57 -10.52 21.21 -13.80
C ARG A 57 -9.71 22.17 -12.96
N ARG A 58 -8.59 21.73 -12.41
CA ARG A 58 -7.68 22.58 -11.67
C ARG A 58 -6.98 23.57 -12.57
N THR A 59 -6.79 24.80 -12.10
CA THR A 59 -6.13 25.89 -12.83
C THR A 59 -4.63 25.66 -13.02
N GLU A 60 -4.02 24.84 -12.19
CA GLU A 60 -2.60 24.51 -12.24
C GLU A 60 -2.25 23.51 -13.36
N ASN A 61 -3.26 22.93 -14.04
CA ASN A 61 -2.97 22.11 -15.20
C ASN A 61 -2.57 22.97 -16.41
N VAL A 62 -1.55 22.54 -17.15
CA VAL A 62 -1.31 23.10 -18.47
C VAL A 62 -2.45 22.76 -19.44
N ASP A 63 -2.65 23.58 -20.46
CA ASP A 63 -3.67 23.34 -21.47
C ASP A 63 -3.43 22.03 -22.22
N GLY A 64 -4.54 21.35 -22.57
CA GLY A 64 -4.50 20.12 -23.34
C GLY A 64 -5.50 19.07 -22.91
N PRO A 65 -5.47 17.87 -23.54
CA PRO A 65 -6.46 16.82 -23.32
C PRO A 65 -6.37 16.14 -21.96
N PHE A 66 -5.19 16.02 -21.35
CA PHE A 66 -5.05 15.48 -20.00
C PHE A 66 -5.17 16.59 -18.96
N TYR A 67 -5.89 16.32 -17.88
CA TYR A 67 -5.98 17.23 -16.74
C TYR A 67 -6.37 16.49 -15.47
N VAL A 68 -6.10 17.10 -14.32
CA VAL A 68 -6.52 16.65 -12.99
C VAL A 68 -7.61 17.60 -12.49
N ASP A 69 -8.66 17.05 -11.90
CA ASP A 69 -9.72 17.84 -11.27
C ASP A 69 -9.49 18.06 -9.75
N CYS A 70 -10.35 18.88 -9.14
CA CYS A 70 -10.25 19.27 -7.73
C CYS A 70 -10.56 18.13 -6.73
N THR A 71 -10.99 16.96 -7.19
CA THR A 71 -11.23 15.79 -6.31
C THR A 71 -9.96 14.98 -6.02
N CYS A 72 -8.80 15.39 -6.55
CA CYS A 72 -7.51 14.77 -6.27
C CYS A 72 -7.19 14.75 -4.77
N ILE A 73 -6.81 13.60 -4.23
CA ILE A 73 -6.48 13.41 -2.80
C ILE A 73 -4.98 13.45 -2.49
N ASP A 74 -4.16 13.87 -3.46
CA ASP A 74 -2.69 13.98 -3.31
C ASP A 74 -1.96 12.66 -2.98
N CYS A 75 -2.47 11.53 -3.46
CA CYS A 75 -1.93 10.19 -3.17
C CYS A 75 -0.56 9.88 -3.83
N ASP A 76 -0.03 10.74 -4.67
CA ASP A 76 1.25 10.60 -5.39
C ASP A 76 1.29 9.57 -6.52
N THR A 77 0.33 8.67 -6.64
CA THR A 77 0.36 7.54 -7.60
C THR A 77 0.66 7.98 -9.04
N CYS A 78 -0.01 9.00 -9.55
CA CYS A 78 0.20 9.47 -10.91
C CYS A 78 1.59 10.08 -11.13
N ARG A 79 2.18 10.71 -10.11
CA ARG A 79 3.48 11.37 -10.19
C ARG A 79 4.65 10.41 -10.33
N TRP A 80 4.58 9.24 -9.68
CA TRP A 80 5.62 8.23 -9.89
C TRP A 80 5.33 7.31 -11.08
N MET A 81 4.06 7.17 -11.51
CA MET A 81 3.70 6.36 -12.70
C MET A 81 4.00 7.08 -14.02
N ALA A 82 3.79 8.40 -14.09
CA ALA A 82 3.99 9.20 -15.28
C ALA A 82 4.60 10.58 -14.91
N PRO A 83 5.86 10.60 -14.44
CA PRO A 83 6.51 11.80 -13.89
C PRO A 83 6.75 12.89 -14.93
N SER A 84 6.84 12.56 -16.23
CA SER A 84 6.91 13.56 -17.32
C SER A 84 5.61 14.35 -17.49
N THR A 85 4.48 13.81 -17.03
CA THR A 85 3.15 14.41 -17.21
C THR A 85 2.62 15.04 -15.94
N PHE A 86 2.77 14.35 -14.79
CA PHE A 86 2.18 14.78 -13.53
C PHE A 86 3.23 15.23 -12.52
N SER A 87 2.97 16.35 -11.88
CA SER A 87 3.74 16.82 -10.73
C SER A 87 2.83 17.38 -9.65
N ARG A 88 3.39 17.67 -8.48
CA ARG A 88 2.68 18.33 -7.40
C ARG A 88 2.59 19.83 -7.67
N ALA A 89 1.39 20.38 -7.60
CA ALA A 89 1.13 21.81 -7.67
C ALA A 89 0.24 22.19 -6.48
N GLY A 90 0.79 22.93 -5.53
CA GLY A 90 0.14 23.18 -4.26
C GLY A 90 -0.05 21.88 -3.46
N ARG A 91 -1.30 21.56 -3.11
CA ARG A 91 -1.64 20.39 -2.27
C ARG A 91 -2.18 19.18 -3.05
N GLN A 92 -2.10 19.20 -4.38
CA GLN A 92 -2.66 18.16 -5.25
C GLN A 92 -1.77 17.96 -6.47
N SER A 93 -1.99 16.87 -7.21
CA SER A 93 -1.34 16.68 -8.51
C SER A 93 -1.95 17.58 -9.57
N ALA A 94 -1.14 17.96 -10.57
CA ALA A 94 -1.58 18.61 -11.79
C ALA A 94 -0.81 18.05 -12.99
N VAL A 95 -1.34 18.23 -14.19
CA VAL A 95 -0.61 18.00 -15.44
C VAL A 95 0.30 19.20 -15.68
N VAL A 96 1.62 18.98 -15.62
CA VAL A 96 2.63 20.03 -15.83
C VAL A 96 3.20 20.03 -17.23
N ALA A 97 3.04 18.93 -17.96
CA ALA A 97 3.31 18.81 -19.39
C ALA A 97 2.37 17.79 -20.01
N GLN A 98 1.86 18.10 -21.22
CA GLN A 98 1.06 17.12 -21.95
C GLN A 98 1.97 15.99 -22.49
N PRO A 99 1.50 14.73 -22.51
CA PRO A 99 2.27 13.62 -23.08
C PRO A 99 2.65 13.89 -24.54
N LYS A 100 3.92 13.77 -24.88
CA LYS A 100 4.47 14.12 -26.20
C LYS A 100 4.28 13.03 -27.26
N ASP A 101 4.42 11.78 -26.82
CA ASP A 101 4.39 10.62 -27.69
C ASP A 101 3.42 9.54 -27.20
N ARG A 102 3.32 8.42 -27.94
CA ARG A 102 2.45 7.29 -27.56
C ARG A 102 2.84 6.67 -26.21
N ALA A 103 4.12 6.53 -25.94
CA ALA A 103 4.59 5.87 -24.70
C ALA A 103 4.19 6.71 -23.47
N GLU A 104 4.40 8.02 -23.50
CA GLU A 104 3.99 8.93 -22.42
C GLU A 104 2.46 8.98 -22.29
N ARG A 105 1.69 8.92 -23.40
CA ARG A 105 0.21 8.86 -23.32
C ARG A 105 -0.28 7.56 -22.66
N VAL A 106 0.33 6.42 -23.00
CA VAL A 106 0.02 5.14 -22.39
C VAL A 106 0.37 5.15 -20.89
N GLN A 107 1.51 5.75 -20.50
CA GLN A 107 1.84 5.91 -19.08
C GLN A 107 0.83 6.80 -18.34
N ALA A 108 0.44 7.93 -18.92
CA ALA A 108 -0.58 8.82 -18.36
C ALA A 108 -1.95 8.12 -18.24
N LEU A 109 -2.32 7.26 -19.21
CA LEU A 109 -3.53 6.44 -19.15
C LEU A 109 -3.44 5.35 -18.07
N ARG A 110 -2.28 4.74 -17.84
CA ARG A 110 -2.08 3.82 -16.69
C ARG A 110 -2.26 4.54 -15.36
N ALA A 111 -1.74 5.77 -15.25
CA ALA A 111 -1.96 6.62 -14.07
C ALA A 111 -3.45 6.97 -13.88
N LEU A 112 -4.17 7.26 -14.97
CA LEU A 112 -5.61 7.48 -14.96
C LEU A 112 -6.38 6.26 -14.46
N LEU A 113 -6.04 5.05 -14.94
CA LEU A 113 -6.66 3.79 -14.50
C LEU A 113 -6.39 3.51 -13.02
N SER A 114 -5.23 3.92 -12.52
CA SER A 114 -4.79 3.71 -11.13
C SER A 114 -5.28 4.80 -10.18
N CYS A 115 -5.85 5.90 -10.69
CA CYS A 115 -6.34 6.99 -9.85
C CYS A 115 -7.54 6.53 -8.99
N PRO A 116 -7.45 6.61 -7.65
CA PRO A 116 -8.51 6.10 -6.77
C PRO A 116 -9.80 6.91 -6.86
N THR A 117 -9.67 8.24 -7.03
CA THR A 117 -10.79 9.19 -7.07
C THR A 117 -11.26 9.53 -8.47
N TYR A 118 -10.67 8.90 -9.50
CA TYR A 118 -10.95 9.21 -10.91
C TYR A 118 -10.73 10.68 -11.29
N SER A 119 -9.84 11.36 -10.57
CA SER A 119 -9.57 12.79 -10.78
C SER A 119 -8.74 13.08 -12.04
N ILE A 120 -8.18 12.07 -12.70
CA ILE A 120 -7.41 12.24 -13.94
C ILE A 120 -8.34 12.04 -15.12
N HIS A 121 -8.32 12.99 -16.03
CA HIS A 121 -9.15 13.00 -17.24
C HIS A 121 -8.30 13.04 -18.50
N ALA A 122 -8.84 12.46 -19.59
CA ALA A 122 -8.31 12.54 -20.93
C ALA A 122 -9.49 12.77 -21.90
N SER A 123 -9.64 14.00 -22.40
CA SER A 123 -10.75 14.38 -23.29
C SER A 123 -10.65 13.73 -24.68
N LYS A 124 -9.44 13.39 -25.11
CA LYS A 124 -9.18 12.63 -26.33
C LYS A 124 -8.43 11.35 -25.95
N ARG A 125 -9.04 10.20 -26.18
CA ARG A 125 -8.50 8.87 -25.88
C ARG A 125 -8.56 8.02 -27.14
N SER A 126 -7.43 7.42 -27.54
CA SER A 126 -7.41 6.34 -28.50
C SER A 126 -7.85 5.04 -27.82
N PRO A 127 -8.82 4.27 -28.36
CA PRO A 127 -9.17 2.95 -27.85
C PRO A 127 -7.98 2.00 -27.74
N ASP A 128 -7.06 2.06 -28.71
CA ASP A 128 -5.87 1.21 -28.76
C ASP A 128 -4.87 1.59 -27.65
N GLU A 129 -4.68 2.89 -27.38
CA GLU A 129 -3.81 3.36 -26.29
C GLU A 129 -4.40 3.01 -24.92
N LEU A 130 -5.74 3.09 -24.77
CA LEU A 130 -6.39 2.68 -23.53
C LEU A 130 -6.28 1.18 -23.32
N LYS A 131 -6.44 0.38 -24.37
CA LYS A 131 -6.24 -1.07 -24.33
C LYS A 131 -4.81 -1.40 -23.93
N GLU A 132 -3.82 -0.78 -24.55
CA GLU A 132 -2.41 -0.95 -24.20
C GLU A 132 -2.11 -0.55 -22.74
N ALA A 133 -2.73 0.53 -22.25
CA ALA A 133 -2.61 0.93 -20.86
C ALA A 133 -3.20 -0.12 -19.90
N GLN A 134 -4.35 -0.71 -20.23
CA GLN A 134 -4.97 -1.80 -19.47
C GLN A 134 -4.11 -3.08 -19.53
N GLU A 135 -3.55 -3.42 -20.70
CA GLU A 135 -2.68 -4.57 -20.89
C GLU A 135 -1.36 -4.44 -20.13
N GLY A 136 -0.89 -3.23 -19.90
CA GLY A 136 0.30 -2.93 -19.10
C GLY A 136 0.08 -2.98 -17.58
N LEU A 137 -1.11 -3.37 -17.10
CA LEU A 137 -1.42 -3.59 -15.69
C LEU A 137 -2.02 -5.00 -15.51
N PRO A 138 -1.58 -5.79 -14.50
CA PRO A 138 -0.52 -5.48 -13.53
C PRO A 138 0.82 -5.23 -14.17
N ALA A 139 1.56 -4.24 -13.67
CA ALA A 139 2.88 -3.88 -14.17
C ALA A 139 3.99 -4.57 -13.37
N ARG A 140 4.89 -5.27 -14.05
CA ARG A 140 6.02 -5.91 -13.37
C ARG A 140 6.88 -4.86 -12.66
N VAL A 141 7.18 -5.10 -11.38
CA VAL A 141 8.09 -4.26 -10.59
C VAL A 141 9.52 -4.72 -10.89
N PRO A 142 10.42 -3.82 -11.31
CA PRO A 142 11.81 -4.17 -11.54
C PRO A 142 12.52 -4.43 -10.20
N LEU A 143 12.59 -5.69 -9.80
CA LEU A 143 13.28 -6.13 -8.59
C LEU A 143 14.53 -6.93 -8.98
N VAL A 144 15.56 -6.86 -8.15
CA VAL A 144 16.69 -7.79 -8.24
C VAL A 144 16.18 -9.18 -7.87
N GLN A 145 16.28 -10.11 -8.80
CA GLN A 145 15.93 -11.52 -8.57
C GLN A 145 17.21 -12.31 -8.31
N LEU A 146 17.18 -13.16 -7.29
CA LEU A 146 18.21 -14.18 -7.13
C LEU A 146 18.05 -15.19 -8.29
N PRO A 147 19.16 -15.69 -8.88
CA PRO A 147 19.08 -16.75 -9.88
C PRO A 147 18.31 -17.93 -9.27
N SER A 148 17.27 -18.38 -9.97
CA SER A 148 16.50 -19.54 -9.55
C SER A 148 17.42 -20.76 -9.51
N ALA A 149 17.44 -21.49 -8.41
CA ALA A 149 18.19 -22.74 -8.27
C ALA A 149 17.78 -23.82 -9.29
N ALA A 150 16.71 -23.61 -10.05
CA ALA A 150 16.26 -24.48 -11.14
C ALA A 150 17.03 -24.26 -12.48
N ALA A 151 17.92 -23.25 -12.57
CA ALA A 151 18.66 -22.94 -13.80
C ALA A 151 20.00 -23.67 -13.92
N GLU A 152 20.39 -24.51 -12.96
CA GLU A 152 21.72 -25.14 -12.92
C GLU A 152 21.77 -26.59 -13.43
N LEU A 153 20.77 -27.14 -14.11
CA LEU A 153 20.81 -28.51 -14.61
C LEU A 153 20.35 -28.63 -16.07
N THR A 154 21.06 -28.02 -17.03
CA THR A 154 21.19 -28.57 -18.40
C THR A 154 22.54 -28.12 -18.98
N GLY A 155 23.53 -28.99 -18.84
CA GLY A 155 24.82 -28.88 -19.53
C GLY A 155 24.70 -29.24 -21.01
N ASP A 156 23.88 -28.52 -21.77
CA ASP A 156 23.87 -28.59 -23.23
C ASP A 156 23.65 -27.14 -23.76
N GLY A 157 24.65 -26.69 -24.51
CA GLY A 157 24.79 -25.30 -24.98
C GLY A 157 23.78 -24.86 -26.04
N THR A 158 22.53 -25.24 -25.95
CA THR A 158 21.43 -24.73 -26.76
C THR A 158 20.65 -23.72 -25.93
N THR A 159 20.82 -22.42 -26.23
CA THR A 159 19.92 -21.35 -25.79
C THR A 159 18.52 -21.56 -26.38
N ALA A 160 17.77 -22.50 -25.80
CA ALA A 160 16.33 -22.52 -25.98
C ALA A 160 15.79 -21.22 -25.37
N GLY A 161 15.13 -20.40 -26.19
CA GLY A 161 14.50 -19.15 -25.72
C GLY A 161 13.57 -19.47 -24.59
N THR A 162 14.03 -19.26 -23.35
CA THR A 162 13.22 -19.35 -22.14
C THR A 162 12.15 -18.27 -22.26
N ALA A 163 10.91 -18.70 -22.48
CA ALA A 163 9.77 -17.85 -22.22
C ALA A 163 10.00 -17.25 -20.82
N ALA A 164 10.15 -15.93 -20.74
CA ALA A 164 10.43 -15.24 -19.48
C ALA A 164 9.36 -15.72 -18.48
N THR A 165 9.80 -16.40 -17.41
CA THR A 165 8.87 -16.91 -16.41
C THR A 165 8.01 -15.75 -15.91
N ALA A 166 6.69 -15.94 -15.81
CA ALA A 166 5.79 -14.91 -15.29
C ALA A 166 6.04 -14.62 -13.79
N GLU A 167 6.93 -15.39 -13.16
CA GLU A 167 7.31 -15.24 -11.77
C GLU A 167 7.88 -13.86 -11.46
N GLY A 168 7.48 -13.31 -10.34
CA GLY A 168 7.92 -11.99 -9.88
C GLY A 168 6.83 -11.20 -9.18
N VAL A 169 7.09 -9.96 -8.97
CA VAL A 169 6.18 -9.03 -8.29
C VAL A 169 5.61 -8.03 -9.28
N TYR A 170 4.31 -7.79 -9.18
CA TYR A 170 3.58 -6.88 -10.06
C TYR A 170 2.79 -5.86 -9.23
N TYR A 171 2.85 -4.60 -9.62
CA TYR A 171 1.95 -3.56 -9.13
C TYR A 171 0.62 -3.67 -9.88
N THR A 172 -0.48 -3.80 -9.16
CA THR A 172 -1.78 -4.07 -9.77
C THR A 172 -2.39 -2.88 -10.50
N GLY A 173 -2.08 -1.64 -10.08
CA GLY A 173 -2.88 -0.47 -10.47
C GLY A 173 -4.23 -0.45 -9.74
N TRP A 174 -5.19 0.28 -10.29
CA TRP A 174 -6.57 0.38 -9.79
C TRP A 174 -6.67 0.57 -8.28
N ALA A 175 -6.00 1.59 -7.74
CA ALA A 175 -6.06 1.90 -6.33
C ALA A 175 -7.51 2.23 -5.89
N SER A 176 -7.85 1.90 -4.65
CA SER A 176 -9.17 2.15 -4.06
C SER A 176 -9.22 3.49 -3.32
N GLU A 177 -10.29 4.27 -3.51
CA GLU A 177 -10.53 5.46 -2.70
C GLU A 177 -10.79 5.10 -1.22
N ALA A 178 -11.48 3.99 -0.98
CA ALA A 178 -11.79 3.51 0.36
C ALA A 178 -10.57 3.04 1.15
N SER A 179 -9.48 2.70 0.45
CA SER A 179 -8.15 2.40 1.02
C SER A 179 -7.15 3.54 0.78
N ILE A 180 -7.61 4.77 0.62
CA ILE A 180 -6.83 6.02 0.47
C ILE A 180 -5.71 5.90 -0.59
N ALA A 181 -5.95 5.12 -1.65
CA ALA A 181 -5.00 4.85 -2.73
C ALA A 181 -3.87 3.87 -2.38
N ALA A 182 -4.07 2.98 -1.43
CA ALA A 182 -3.09 1.94 -1.14
C ALA A 182 -2.62 1.21 -2.41
N CYS A 183 -1.33 0.99 -2.50
CA CYS A 183 -0.71 0.18 -3.56
C CYS A 183 -0.87 -1.30 -3.22
N ALA A 184 -1.52 -2.04 -4.12
CA ALA A 184 -1.61 -3.49 -4.01
C ALA A 184 -0.62 -4.17 -4.97
N TYR A 185 -0.13 -5.33 -4.59
CA TYR A 185 0.86 -6.08 -5.36
C TYR A 185 0.42 -7.53 -5.58
N LEU A 186 0.78 -8.09 -6.72
CA LEU A 186 0.63 -9.52 -7.00
C LEU A 186 2.00 -10.18 -7.03
N ILE A 187 2.21 -11.16 -6.17
CA ILE A 187 3.38 -12.05 -6.21
C ILE A 187 3.00 -13.25 -7.04
N VAL A 188 3.64 -13.42 -8.22
CA VAL A 188 3.47 -14.59 -9.08
C VAL A 188 4.56 -15.59 -8.73
N ARG A 189 4.17 -16.78 -8.23
CA ARG A 189 5.07 -17.80 -7.69
C ARG A 189 4.52 -19.22 -7.85
N PRO A 190 5.40 -20.26 -7.87
CA PRO A 190 4.98 -21.64 -8.08
C PRO A 190 4.00 -22.19 -7.04
N GLY A 191 4.11 -21.76 -5.78
CA GLY A 191 3.23 -22.20 -4.68
C GLY A 191 1.83 -21.57 -4.67
N GLY A 192 1.45 -20.86 -5.75
CA GLY A 192 0.20 -20.10 -5.88
C GLY A 192 0.38 -18.62 -5.57
N ASN A 193 -0.20 -17.77 -6.39
CA ASN A 193 -0.03 -16.33 -6.34
C ASN A 193 -0.63 -15.71 -5.08
N ILE A 194 0.01 -14.64 -4.61
CA ILE A 194 -0.43 -13.88 -3.44
C ILE A 194 -0.75 -12.46 -3.87
N LEU A 195 -1.99 -12.03 -3.61
CA LEU A 195 -2.37 -10.61 -3.69
C LEU A 195 -2.07 -9.98 -2.32
N VAL A 196 -1.19 -9.00 -2.29
CA VAL A 196 -0.81 -8.24 -1.09
C VAL A 196 -1.55 -6.91 -1.12
N ASP A 197 -2.35 -6.67 -0.10
CA ASP A 197 -3.34 -5.59 0.00
C ASP A 197 -4.34 -5.56 -1.16
N ILE A 198 -5.28 -4.62 -1.17
CA ILE A 198 -6.49 -4.76 -1.98
C ILE A 198 -6.62 -3.65 -3.00
N PRO A 199 -6.48 -3.96 -4.31
CA PRO A 199 -6.82 -3.00 -5.36
C PRO A 199 -8.35 -2.93 -5.51
N ARG A 200 -8.85 -1.83 -6.06
CA ARG A 200 -10.25 -1.72 -6.44
C ARG A 200 -10.63 -2.83 -7.42
N TYR A 201 -11.63 -3.62 -7.04
CA TYR A 201 -12.11 -4.71 -7.90
C TYR A 201 -12.66 -4.18 -9.22
N ASN A 202 -12.25 -4.80 -10.31
CA ASN A 202 -12.87 -4.64 -11.62
C ASN A 202 -12.57 -5.85 -12.53
N PRO A 203 -13.50 -6.18 -13.47
CA PRO A 203 -13.36 -7.37 -14.32
C PRO A 203 -12.17 -7.32 -15.28
N VAL A 204 -11.66 -6.13 -15.63
CA VAL A 204 -10.48 -6.02 -16.52
C VAL A 204 -9.25 -6.49 -15.79
N LEU A 205 -9.02 -5.97 -14.57
CA LEU A 205 -7.89 -6.39 -13.74
C LEU A 205 -7.99 -7.88 -13.38
N ALA A 206 -9.19 -8.36 -13.03
CA ALA A 206 -9.42 -9.76 -12.68
C ALA A 206 -8.97 -10.70 -13.82
N ARG A 207 -9.42 -10.47 -15.06
CA ARG A 207 -8.97 -11.25 -16.23
C ARG A 207 -7.47 -11.17 -16.48
N ARG A 208 -6.83 -10.02 -16.20
CA ARG A 208 -5.38 -9.89 -16.34
C ARG A 208 -4.62 -10.71 -15.29
N ILE A 209 -5.15 -10.73 -14.06
CA ILE A 209 -4.60 -11.54 -12.98
C ILE A 209 -4.86 -13.04 -13.23
N GLU A 210 -6.02 -13.42 -13.81
CA GLU A 210 -6.30 -14.80 -14.26
C GLU A 210 -5.24 -15.28 -15.25
N ALA A 211 -4.88 -14.43 -16.23
CA ALA A 211 -3.84 -14.75 -17.22
C ALA A 211 -2.45 -14.93 -16.60
N LEU A 212 -2.22 -14.42 -15.37
CA LEU A 212 -1.01 -14.64 -14.59
C LEU A 212 -1.12 -15.83 -13.61
N GLY A 213 -2.20 -16.62 -13.69
CA GLY A 213 -2.42 -17.79 -12.83
C GLY A 213 -3.38 -17.57 -11.67
N GLY A 214 -4.13 -16.46 -11.68
CA GLY A 214 -5.14 -16.14 -10.65
C GLY A 214 -4.53 -15.74 -9.31
N VAL A 215 -5.34 -15.84 -8.24
CA VAL A 215 -4.95 -15.55 -6.84
C VAL A 215 -5.32 -16.75 -5.98
N ARG A 216 -4.34 -17.32 -5.28
CA ARG A 216 -4.57 -18.37 -4.29
C ARG A 216 -4.71 -17.83 -2.88
N TYR A 217 -3.96 -16.77 -2.57
CA TYR A 217 -3.95 -16.13 -1.27
C TYR A 217 -4.12 -14.61 -1.40
N ILE A 218 -4.84 -14.02 -0.46
CA ILE A 218 -4.94 -12.57 -0.27
C ILE A 218 -4.36 -12.29 1.10
N PHE A 219 -3.25 -11.59 1.14
CA PHE A 219 -2.64 -11.16 2.39
C PHE A 219 -2.95 -9.67 2.61
N MET A 220 -3.52 -9.36 3.76
CA MET A 220 -3.83 -8.00 4.20
C MET A 220 -2.88 -7.60 5.32
N THR A 221 -2.08 -6.56 5.09
CA THR A 221 -1.03 -6.13 6.01
C THR A 221 -1.60 -5.59 7.32
N HIS A 222 -2.72 -4.86 7.25
CA HIS A 222 -3.44 -4.26 8.36
C HIS A 222 -4.88 -3.92 7.97
N ARG A 223 -5.67 -3.36 8.89
CA ARG A 223 -7.13 -3.16 8.75
C ARG A 223 -7.57 -1.97 7.89
N ASP A 224 -6.68 -1.06 7.50
CA ASP A 224 -7.08 0.18 6.84
C ASP A 224 -7.26 0.00 5.32
N ASP A 225 -6.51 -0.91 4.69
CA ASP A 225 -6.40 -1.05 3.23
C ASP A 225 -7.09 -2.28 2.64
N ILE A 226 -8.19 -2.70 3.25
CA ILE A 226 -8.87 -3.96 2.95
C ILE A 226 -10.15 -3.84 2.11
N ALA A 227 -10.49 -2.63 1.64
CA ALA A 227 -11.74 -2.39 0.92
C ALA A 227 -11.85 -3.25 -0.35
N GLY A 228 -12.91 -4.09 -0.44
CA GLY A 228 -13.15 -4.99 -1.57
C GLY A 228 -12.47 -6.36 -1.47
N HIS A 229 -11.86 -6.71 -0.33
CA HIS A 229 -11.20 -8.01 -0.13
C HIS A 229 -12.15 -9.21 -0.39
N GLN A 230 -13.44 -9.05 -0.06
CA GLN A 230 -14.42 -10.11 -0.27
C GLN A 230 -14.70 -10.37 -1.75
N ASP A 231 -14.74 -9.31 -2.58
CA ASP A 231 -14.98 -9.44 -4.01
C ASP A 231 -13.85 -10.22 -4.68
N TRP A 232 -12.60 -9.90 -4.33
CA TRP A 232 -11.43 -10.63 -4.81
C TRP A 232 -11.40 -12.08 -4.32
N ALA A 233 -11.72 -12.32 -3.04
CA ALA A 233 -11.79 -13.66 -2.48
C ALA A 233 -12.87 -14.51 -3.16
N ASN A 234 -14.06 -13.95 -3.39
CA ASN A 234 -15.15 -14.64 -4.08
C ASN A 234 -14.81 -14.96 -5.53
N HIS A 235 -14.16 -14.01 -6.25
CA HIS A 235 -13.84 -14.19 -7.66
C HIS A 235 -12.84 -15.35 -7.89
N PHE A 236 -11.80 -15.45 -7.04
CA PHE A 236 -10.74 -16.45 -7.21
C PHE A 236 -10.89 -17.68 -6.32
N GLY A 237 -11.81 -17.69 -5.37
CA GLY A 237 -11.85 -18.70 -4.31
C GLY A 237 -10.60 -18.60 -3.40
N ALA A 238 -10.03 -17.40 -3.27
CA ALA A 238 -8.77 -17.18 -2.60
C ALA A 238 -8.92 -17.20 -1.06
N ARG A 239 -7.92 -17.77 -0.36
CA ARG A 239 -7.86 -17.74 1.10
C ARG A 239 -7.26 -16.42 1.57
N ARG A 240 -7.98 -15.70 2.43
CA ARG A 240 -7.52 -14.44 3.02
C ARG A 240 -6.71 -14.71 4.28
N ILE A 241 -5.62 -13.97 4.44
CA ILE A 241 -4.68 -14.07 5.55
C ILE A 241 -4.57 -12.69 6.20
N MET A 242 -4.76 -12.62 7.52
CA MET A 242 -4.69 -11.38 8.28
C MET A 242 -4.36 -11.68 9.75
N HIS A 243 -3.75 -10.74 10.46
CA HIS A 243 -3.52 -10.91 11.89
C HIS A 243 -4.83 -10.78 12.70
N GLU A 244 -4.99 -11.58 13.75
CA GLU A 244 -6.20 -11.60 14.57
C GLU A 244 -6.54 -10.24 15.21
N LEU A 245 -5.54 -9.45 15.59
CA LEU A 245 -5.72 -8.10 16.14
C LEU A 245 -6.26 -7.08 15.14
N GLU A 246 -6.21 -7.38 13.85
CA GLU A 246 -6.72 -6.53 12.77
C GLU A 246 -8.15 -6.92 12.34
N VAL A 247 -8.68 -8.01 12.89
CA VAL A 247 -10.00 -8.55 12.50
C VAL A 247 -11.13 -7.68 13.02
N ASN A 248 -12.05 -7.31 12.12
CA ASN A 248 -13.20 -6.48 12.44
C ASN A 248 -14.46 -6.96 11.70
N ALA A 249 -15.49 -7.37 12.44
CA ALA A 249 -16.73 -7.87 11.88
C ALA A 249 -17.48 -6.84 11.00
N ARG A 250 -17.33 -5.52 11.27
CA ARG A 250 -17.95 -4.46 10.43
C ARG A 250 -17.32 -4.37 9.05
N GLN A 251 -16.07 -4.79 8.91
CA GLN A 251 -15.34 -4.85 7.65
C GLN A 251 -15.44 -6.23 7.00
N GLY A 252 -16.08 -7.21 7.64
CA GLY A 252 -16.22 -8.59 7.16
C GLY A 252 -14.95 -9.43 7.28
N THR A 253 -13.93 -8.94 8.00
CA THR A 253 -12.68 -9.67 8.19
C THR A 253 -12.75 -10.72 9.30
N ASP A 254 -13.85 -10.76 10.07
CA ASP A 254 -14.17 -11.89 10.97
C ASP A 254 -14.27 -13.23 10.23
N LYS A 255 -14.56 -13.19 8.92
CA LYS A 255 -14.70 -14.34 8.02
C LYS A 255 -13.43 -14.68 7.23
N VAL A 256 -12.28 -14.08 7.55
CA VAL A 256 -11.01 -14.46 6.89
C VAL A 256 -10.62 -15.89 7.26
N GLU A 257 -10.13 -16.63 6.28
CA GLU A 257 -9.88 -18.07 6.37
C GLU A 257 -8.67 -18.40 7.23
N VAL A 258 -7.67 -17.50 7.28
CA VAL A 258 -6.43 -17.68 8.04
C VAL A 258 -6.19 -16.46 8.92
N LYS A 259 -6.25 -16.66 10.23
CA LYS A 259 -5.89 -15.64 11.22
C LYS A 259 -4.52 -15.96 11.79
N LEU A 260 -3.58 -15.03 11.60
CA LEU A 260 -2.28 -15.12 12.26
C LEU A 260 -2.45 -14.76 13.72
N SER A 261 -2.01 -15.64 14.62
CA SER A 261 -2.14 -15.46 16.07
C SER A 261 -0.79 -15.39 16.75
N GLY A 262 -0.64 -14.49 17.74
CA GLY A 262 0.59 -14.29 18.50
C GLY A 262 1.62 -13.43 17.73
N GLU A 263 2.91 -13.63 17.99
CA GLU A 263 3.98 -12.73 17.52
C GLU A 263 4.76 -13.26 16.30
N GLY A 264 4.40 -14.44 15.77
CA GLY A 264 5.08 -15.02 14.61
C GLY A 264 6.59 -15.28 14.84
N PRO A 265 7.44 -15.23 13.81
CA PRO A 265 7.04 -15.13 12.40
C PRO A 265 6.34 -16.40 11.90
N TRP A 266 5.52 -16.22 10.86
CA TRP A 266 4.84 -17.33 10.19
C TRP A 266 5.38 -17.50 8.78
N VAL A 267 5.32 -18.73 8.27
CA VAL A 267 5.72 -19.05 6.90
C VAL A 267 4.57 -19.70 6.15
N LEU A 268 4.53 -19.47 4.84
CA LEU A 268 3.58 -20.12 3.95
C LEU A 268 4.21 -21.41 3.43
N GLY A 269 3.68 -22.55 3.86
CA GLY A 269 4.13 -23.87 3.44
C GLY A 269 3.75 -24.19 1.99
N ARG A 270 4.27 -25.30 1.49
CA ARG A 270 4.09 -25.72 0.08
C ARG A 270 2.65 -26.09 -0.27
N GLU A 271 1.94 -26.68 0.69
CA GLU A 271 0.55 -27.10 0.51
C GLU A 271 -0.44 -25.95 0.83
N GLY A 272 0.10 -24.81 1.30
CA GLY A 272 -0.65 -23.60 1.59
C GLY A 272 -1.12 -23.48 3.04
N GLU A 273 -0.54 -24.25 3.91
CA GLU A 273 -0.66 -24.06 5.36
C GLU A 273 0.17 -22.85 5.78
N VAL A 274 -0.31 -22.12 6.77
CA VAL A 274 0.44 -21.07 7.44
C VAL A 274 0.81 -21.56 8.81
N VAL A 275 2.11 -21.67 9.07
CA VAL A 275 2.65 -22.24 10.31
C VAL A 275 3.69 -21.31 10.92
N LEU A 276 3.93 -21.44 12.24
CA LEU A 276 5.04 -20.75 12.89
C LEU A 276 6.38 -21.22 12.30
N ALA A 277 7.28 -20.31 12.03
CA ALA A 277 8.61 -20.64 11.48
C ALA A 277 9.40 -21.58 12.40
N SER A 278 9.24 -21.46 13.73
CA SER A 278 9.84 -22.37 14.71
C SER A 278 9.36 -23.82 14.59
N ALA A 279 8.13 -24.04 14.12
CA ALA A 279 7.61 -25.39 13.92
C ALA A 279 8.24 -26.08 12.70
N VAL A 280 8.66 -25.32 11.68
CA VAL A 280 9.36 -25.87 10.50
C VAL A 280 10.79 -26.28 10.87
N ALA A 281 11.49 -25.49 11.65
CA ALA A 281 12.86 -25.77 12.07
C ALA A 281 12.97 -27.05 12.93
N SER A 282 11.88 -27.42 13.64
CA SER A 282 11.87 -28.64 14.49
C SER A 282 11.63 -29.93 13.72
N THR A 283 11.15 -29.89 12.48
CA THR A 283 10.88 -31.07 11.63
C THR A 283 12.06 -31.50 10.77
N ASP A 284 13.06 -30.66 10.59
CA ASP A 284 14.27 -30.94 9.77
C ASP A 284 15.20 -31.99 10.42
N GLY A 285 14.92 -32.42 11.65
CA GLY A 285 15.72 -33.43 12.37
C GLY A 285 15.26 -34.90 12.19
N ALA A 286 14.16 -35.19 11.52
CA ALA A 286 13.52 -36.51 11.60
C ALA A 286 13.16 -37.21 10.28
N ALA A 287 13.52 -36.72 9.09
CA ALA A 287 13.27 -37.46 7.85
C ALA A 287 14.37 -37.21 6.81
N ALA A 288 15.30 -38.15 6.72
CA ALA A 288 16.24 -38.25 5.62
C ALA A 288 15.48 -38.42 4.30
N GLY A 289 15.50 -37.40 3.43
CA GLY A 289 15.02 -37.50 2.05
C GLY A 289 14.18 -36.35 1.48
N VAL A 290 13.75 -35.40 2.25
CA VAL A 290 13.03 -34.22 1.73
C VAL A 290 13.96 -33.02 1.80
N SER A 291 14.52 -32.63 0.65
CA SER A 291 15.18 -31.32 0.51
C SER A 291 14.16 -30.23 0.88
N ALA A 292 14.29 -29.69 2.07
CA ALA A 292 13.52 -28.54 2.53
C ALA A 292 13.99 -27.34 1.71
N SER A 293 13.33 -27.07 0.57
CA SER A 293 13.44 -25.75 -0.03
C SER A 293 12.93 -24.75 1.00
N PRO A 294 13.72 -23.72 1.33
CA PRO A 294 13.29 -22.71 2.31
C PRO A 294 11.96 -22.11 1.85
N CYS A 295 11.06 -21.87 2.78
CA CYS A 295 9.81 -21.17 2.52
C CYS A 295 10.15 -19.81 1.90
N ASP A 296 9.56 -19.50 0.75
CA ASP A 296 9.85 -18.26 0.00
C ASP A 296 9.12 -17.04 0.58
N VAL A 297 8.13 -17.26 1.45
CA VAL A 297 7.28 -16.22 2.03
C VAL A 297 7.28 -16.32 3.56
N THR A 298 7.60 -15.21 4.21
CA THR A 298 7.52 -15.05 5.66
C THR A 298 6.63 -13.87 6.02
N PHE A 299 5.69 -14.07 6.93
CA PHE A 299 4.89 -13.02 7.54
C PHE A 299 5.56 -12.62 8.86
N ILE A 300 5.88 -11.33 8.99
CA ILE A 300 6.63 -10.77 10.11
C ILE A 300 5.70 -9.89 10.92
N PHE A 301 5.43 -10.25 12.17
CA PHE A 301 4.64 -9.41 13.07
C PHE A 301 5.40 -8.12 13.36
N THR A 302 4.79 -6.99 12.95
CA THR A 302 5.39 -5.64 12.99
C THR A 302 4.40 -4.65 13.57
N PRO A 303 4.02 -4.76 14.85
CA PRO A 303 3.16 -3.78 15.49
C PRO A 303 3.80 -2.39 15.45
N GLY A 304 2.97 -1.36 15.35
CA GLY A 304 3.44 0.03 15.35
C GLY A 304 2.50 0.98 14.64
N HIS A 305 2.33 0.88 13.33
CA HIS A 305 1.31 1.64 12.61
C HIS A 305 -0.11 1.28 13.11
N THR A 306 -0.41 -0.01 13.16
CA THR A 306 -1.53 -0.59 13.90
C THR A 306 -1.02 -1.66 14.87
N GLU A 307 -1.87 -2.13 15.79
CA GLU A 307 -1.50 -3.11 16.80
C GLU A 307 -1.17 -4.49 16.20
N GLY A 308 -1.88 -4.89 15.17
CA GLY A 308 -1.74 -6.20 14.52
C GLY A 308 -1.04 -6.14 13.16
N HIS A 309 -0.35 -5.05 12.83
CA HIS A 309 0.32 -4.90 11.54
C HIS A 309 1.32 -6.05 11.27
N VAL A 310 1.33 -6.54 10.04
CA VAL A 310 2.23 -7.60 9.58
C VAL A 310 2.87 -7.22 8.25
N CYS A 311 4.19 -7.26 8.16
CA CYS A 311 4.90 -7.19 6.90
C CYS A 311 5.03 -8.58 6.26
N LEU A 312 5.06 -8.65 4.93
CA LEU A 312 5.39 -9.87 4.19
C LEU A 312 6.80 -9.74 3.60
N TYR A 313 7.66 -10.71 3.87
CA TYR A 313 8.96 -10.83 3.20
C TYR A 313 8.92 -11.95 2.17
N HIS A 314 9.28 -11.62 0.91
CA HIS A 314 9.44 -12.56 -0.19
C HIS A 314 10.92 -12.73 -0.52
N ALA A 315 11.49 -13.84 -0.07
CA ALA A 315 12.93 -14.08 -0.12
C ALA A 315 13.52 -14.12 -1.55
N PRO A 316 12.90 -14.76 -2.57
CA PRO A 316 13.45 -14.80 -3.92
C PRO A 316 13.68 -13.43 -4.57
N CYS A 317 12.87 -12.45 -4.22
CA CYS A 317 13.00 -11.07 -4.73
C CYS A 317 13.63 -10.11 -3.72
N LYS A 318 14.02 -10.57 -2.53
CA LYS A 318 14.48 -9.72 -1.43
C LYS A 318 13.52 -8.54 -1.17
N ALA A 319 12.23 -8.78 -1.23
CA ALA A 319 11.19 -7.76 -1.18
C ALA A 319 10.43 -7.81 0.15
N LEU A 320 10.35 -6.66 0.82
CA LEU A 320 9.54 -6.42 2.00
C LEU A 320 8.28 -5.64 1.60
N PHE A 321 7.13 -6.28 1.67
CA PHE A 321 5.83 -5.63 1.54
C PHE A 321 5.47 -5.07 2.91
N SER A 322 5.62 -3.78 3.04
CA SER A 322 5.65 -3.12 4.34
C SER A 322 4.31 -2.52 4.77
N GLY A 323 3.25 -2.63 3.96
CA GLY A 323 1.99 -1.93 4.26
C GLY A 323 2.26 -0.46 4.54
N ASP A 324 1.79 0.04 5.68
CA ASP A 324 2.02 1.42 6.14
C ASP A 324 3.14 1.54 7.18
N HIS A 325 3.92 0.47 7.31
CA HIS A 325 4.97 0.40 8.31
C HIS A 325 6.23 1.16 7.91
N LEU A 326 6.58 1.19 6.60
CA LEU A 326 7.83 1.74 6.08
C LEU A 326 7.71 2.07 4.59
N CYS A 327 8.21 3.23 4.17
CA CYS A 327 8.29 3.61 2.76
C CYS A 327 9.55 4.45 2.46
N SER A 328 9.73 4.91 1.20
CA SER A 328 10.76 5.88 0.86
C SER A 328 10.40 7.29 1.34
N ALA A 329 11.38 8.03 1.83
CA ALA A 329 11.26 9.47 2.12
C ALA A 329 11.11 10.30 0.84
N TRP A 330 11.59 9.79 -0.30
CA TRP A 330 11.54 10.48 -1.58
C TRP A 330 10.11 10.82 -2.01
N GLY A 331 9.89 12.10 -2.32
CA GLY A 331 8.56 12.63 -2.63
C GLY A 331 7.67 12.92 -1.41
N LYS A 332 8.18 12.67 -0.21
CA LYS A 332 7.55 13.03 1.08
C LYS A 332 8.32 14.12 1.80
N VAL A 333 9.64 13.95 1.89
CA VAL A 333 10.56 14.91 2.47
C VAL A 333 11.28 15.64 1.34
N GLU A 334 11.37 16.97 1.41
CA GLU A 334 12.06 17.77 0.42
C GLU A 334 13.57 17.46 0.44
N GLY A 335 14.14 17.19 -0.73
CA GLY A 335 15.56 16.86 -0.88
C GLY A 335 15.94 15.44 -0.48
N ALA A 336 15.01 14.62 0.03
CA ALA A 336 15.34 13.25 0.39
C ALA A 336 15.74 12.39 -0.82
N ALA A 337 16.75 11.53 -0.61
CA ALA A 337 17.17 10.56 -1.60
C ALA A 337 16.17 9.39 -1.73
N GLN A 338 16.28 8.63 -2.84
CA GLN A 338 15.35 7.51 -3.09
C GLN A 338 15.51 6.35 -2.11
N ASP A 339 16.71 6.19 -1.55
CA ASP A 339 17.09 5.15 -0.60
C ASP A 339 16.92 5.56 0.88
N GLU A 340 16.48 6.79 1.14
CA GLU A 340 16.08 7.20 2.48
C GLU A 340 14.71 6.64 2.85
N LEU A 341 14.60 6.17 4.10
CA LEU A 341 13.39 5.57 4.65
C LEU A 341 12.54 6.57 5.42
N TYR A 342 11.23 6.31 5.45
CA TYR A 342 10.24 7.17 6.11
C TYR A 342 9.14 6.35 6.77
N ILE A 343 8.61 6.85 7.89
CA ILE A 343 7.40 6.37 8.54
C ILE A 343 6.38 7.51 8.70
N TYR A 344 5.10 7.18 8.64
CA TYR A 344 4.03 8.17 8.84
C TYR A 344 3.71 8.33 10.32
N THR A 345 4.25 9.34 10.99
CA THR A 345 3.96 9.60 12.41
C THR A 345 2.57 10.20 12.64
N ASP A 346 2.11 11.06 11.73
CA ASP A 346 0.78 11.70 11.81
C ASP A 346 -0.39 10.73 11.58
N PHE A 347 -0.13 9.57 10.99
CA PHE A 347 -1.09 8.51 10.66
C PHE A 347 -0.75 7.20 11.37
N ASN A 348 -0.10 7.29 12.53
CA ASN A 348 0.16 6.13 13.38
C ASN A 348 -1.02 5.95 14.35
N TRP A 349 -1.61 4.76 14.35
CA TRP A 349 -2.81 4.45 15.14
C TRP A 349 -2.50 3.68 16.41
N TYR A 350 -1.25 3.26 16.61
CA TYR A 350 -0.86 2.48 17.78
C TYR A 350 0.36 3.08 18.49
N SER A 351 1.58 2.95 17.94
CA SER A 351 2.79 3.38 18.64
C SER A 351 3.97 3.60 17.70
N VAL A 352 4.45 4.83 17.58
CA VAL A 352 5.67 5.15 16.81
C VAL A 352 6.92 4.45 17.38
N PRO A 353 7.17 4.46 18.71
CA PRO A 353 8.29 3.70 19.26
C PRO A 353 8.24 2.21 18.95
N GLU A 354 7.04 1.59 18.98
CA GLU A 354 6.88 0.18 18.61
C GLU A 354 7.15 -0.05 17.12
N GLN A 355 6.69 0.89 16.26
CA GLN A 355 6.97 0.84 14.82
C GLN A 355 8.47 0.84 14.53
N LEU A 356 9.25 1.68 15.20
CA LEU A 356 10.71 1.72 15.06
C LEU A 356 11.40 0.44 15.55
N ARG A 357 10.92 -0.17 16.66
CA ARG A 357 11.38 -1.49 17.11
C ARG A 357 11.09 -2.56 16.06
N SER A 358 9.90 -2.53 15.48
CA SER A 358 9.48 -3.47 14.42
C SER A 358 10.29 -3.28 13.14
N VAL A 359 10.62 -2.04 12.74
CA VAL A 359 11.54 -1.78 11.61
C VAL A 359 12.91 -2.41 11.88
N THR A 360 13.43 -2.26 13.11
CA THR A 360 14.70 -2.89 13.52
C THR A 360 14.61 -4.42 13.47
N LYS A 361 13.50 -5.02 13.91
CA LYS A 361 13.23 -6.45 13.83
C LYS A 361 13.29 -6.96 12.38
N CYS A 362 12.82 -6.19 11.40
CA CYS A 362 12.89 -6.55 9.99
C CYS A 362 14.32 -6.69 9.46
N LEU A 363 15.35 -6.15 10.12
CA LEU A 363 16.76 -6.33 9.75
C LEU A 363 17.24 -7.79 9.84
N GLN A 364 16.50 -8.67 10.50
CA GLN A 364 16.79 -10.11 10.55
C GLN A 364 16.59 -10.78 9.17
N TYR A 365 15.96 -10.10 8.21
CA TYR A 365 15.67 -10.59 6.87
C TYR A 365 16.51 -9.82 5.84
N ASP A 366 16.85 -10.49 4.73
CA ASP A 366 17.76 -9.95 3.71
C ASP A 366 16.99 -9.17 2.61
N TRP A 367 16.07 -8.29 3.02
CA TRP A 367 15.34 -7.44 2.08
C TRP A 367 16.20 -6.30 1.54
N LEU A 368 15.99 -5.96 0.29
CA LEU A 368 16.60 -4.81 -0.38
C LEU A 368 15.54 -3.89 -1.00
N HIS A 369 14.35 -4.41 -1.25
CA HIS A 369 13.23 -3.66 -1.78
C HIS A 369 12.18 -3.45 -0.69
N VAL A 370 11.68 -2.21 -0.56
CA VAL A 370 10.53 -1.86 0.26
C VAL A 370 9.36 -1.52 -0.67
N LEU A 371 8.26 -2.24 -0.51
CA LEU A 371 7.04 -2.14 -1.32
C LEU A 371 5.88 -1.76 -0.39
N PRO A 372 5.64 -0.46 -0.16
CA PRO A 372 4.63 0.02 0.78
C PRO A 372 3.23 0.03 0.18
N ALA A 373 2.19 0.03 1.03
CA ALA A 373 0.83 0.36 0.63
C ALA A 373 0.70 1.86 0.35
N HIS A 374 1.25 2.72 1.20
CA HIS A 374 1.31 4.16 0.96
C HIS A 374 2.75 4.68 0.85
N GLY A 375 2.95 5.66 -0.02
CA GLY A 375 4.26 6.23 -0.31
C GLY A 375 4.96 5.58 -1.50
N ARG A 376 6.24 5.91 -1.66
CA ARG A 376 7.04 5.39 -2.78
C ARG A 376 7.83 4.18 -2.36
N ARG A 377 8.02 3.30 -3.33
CA ARG A 377 8.93 2.15 -3.21
C ARG A 377 10.37 2.62 -3.15
N THR A 378 11.22 1.85 -2.50
CA THR A 378 12.67 2.08 -2.53
C THR A 378 13.44 0.78 -2.78
N TYR A 379 14.67 0.96 -3.19
CA TYR A 379 15.66 -0.09 -3.37
C TYR A 379 16.97 0.31 -2.68
N LEU A 380 17.49 -0.58 -1.88
CA LEU A 380 18.76 -0.45 -1.18
C LEU A 380 19.80 -1.37 -1.83
N SER A 381 20.96 -0.85 -2.17
CA SER A 381 21.95 -1.55 -2.99
C SER A 381 22.47 -2.85 -2.37
N ASP A 382 22.57 -2.88 -1.05
CA ASP A 382 23.14 -3.99 -0.28
C ASP A 382 22.74 -3.94 1.20
N ALA A 383 23.22 -4.90 1.97
CA ALA A 383 22.96 -4.98 3.41
C ALA A 383 23.53 -3.79 4.18
N THR A 384 24.64 -3.20 3.75
CA THR A 384 25.26 -2.04 4.42
C THR A 384 24.38 -0.81 4.23
N ALA A 385 23.89 -0.56 3.00
CA ALA A 385 22.95 0.50 2.72
C ALA A 385 21.65 0.33 3.53
N ARG A 386 21.14 -0.91 3.64
CA ARG A 386 19.95 -1.23 4.43
C ARG A 386 20.15 -0.89 5.92
N LEU A 387 21.27 -1.31 6.52
CA LEU A 387 21.59 -1.01 7.91
C LEU A 387 21.74 0.50 8.14
N ALA A 388 22.39 1.20 7.21
CA ALA A 388 22.57 2.65 7.27
C ALA A 388 21.22 3.39 7.17
N ALA A 389 20.36 3.01 6.22
CA ALA A 389 19.05 3.63 6.01
C ALA A 389 18.13 3.45 7.25
N VAL A 390 18.08 2.24 7.81
CA VAL A 390 17.31 1.98 9.05
C VAL A 390 17.92 2.73 10.23
N GLY A 391 19.25 2.75 10.39
CA GLY A 391 19.93 3.49 11.44
C GLY A 391 19.67 5.00 11.36
N ASN A 392 19.63 5.57 10.13
CA ASN A 392 19.30 6.98 9.92
C ASN A 392 17.86 7.27 10.36
N LEU A 393 16.90 6.45 9.92
CA LEU A 393 15.48 6.58 10.29
C LEU A 393 15.31 6.59 11.83
N ILE A 394 15.95 5.65 12.54
CA ILE A 394 15.87 5.56 14.00
C ILE A 394 16.46 6.81 14.66
N ARG A 395 17.62 7.29 14.18
CA ARG A 395 18.25 8.51 14.73
C ARG A 395 17.38 9.74 14.57
N GLN A 396 16.73 9.92 13.41
CA GLN A 396 15.83 11.04 13.16
C GLN A 396 14.70 11.09 14.20
N HIS A 397 14.13 9.95 14.58
CA HIS A 397 13.05 9.90 15.55
C HIS A 397 13.49 9.82 17.02
N SER A 398 14.77 9.49 17.31
CA SER A 398 15.31 9.49 18.68
C SER A 398 15.71 10.88 19.16
N SER A 399 15.94 11.83 18.24
CA SER A 399 16.31 13.23 18.58
C SER A 399 15.08 14.12 18.86
N GLU A 400 13.86 13.62 18.62
CA GLU A 400 12.61 14.35 18.85
C GLU A 400 11.92 13.96 20.17
N SER A 401 12.50 13.04 20.94
CA SER A 401 12.04 12.59 22.26
C SER A 401 12.85 13.26 23.36
#